data_edd238f0d917cd7fa52eb611c7b14fe7
#
_entry.id   edd238f0d917cd7fa52eb611c7b14fe7
#
_cell.length_a   1.000
_cell.length_b   1.000
_cell.length_c   1.000
_cell.angle_alpha   90.00
_cell.angle_beta   90.00
_cell.angle_gamma   90.00
#
_symmetry.space_group_name_H-M   'P 1'
#
loop_
_entity.id
_entity.type
_entity.pdbx_description
1 polymer ?
#
loop_
_entity_poly.entity_id
_entity_poly.type
_entity_poly.pdbx_seq_one_letter_code
_entity_poly.pdbx_strand_id
1 'polypeptide(L)'
;MGKESYEIGQRGEDLAAEYLANHGYHILSRNFRSQQGEIDLIASDRDFMVFVEVKNYSFRSFGLPSAAIRREKRQSIIHAARTYLYRNRIKNKNCRFDVVAIYRRLDGSRVIELFQNAFFLT
;
A
#
# COMPACT_ATOMS: atom_id res chain seq x y z
N MET A 1 11.02 19.57 4.72
CA MET A 1 9.86 18.67 4.58
C MET A 1 8.99 19.16 3.50
N GLY A 2 7.95 19.49 3.42
CA GLY A 2 7.18 20.14 2.40
C GLY A 2 7.15 19.41 1.06
N LYS A 3 7.43 20.17 0.02
CA LYS A 3 7.23 19.75 -1.37
C LYS A 3 8.08 18.54 -1.76
N GLU A 4 9.33 18.52 -1.35
CA GLU A 4 10.24 17.43 -1.70
C GLU A 4 9.78 16.09 -1.12
N SER A 5 9.37 16.07 0.14
CA SER A 5 8.86 14.85 0.79
C SER A 5 7.58 14.37 0.14
N TYR A 6 6.70 15.30 -0.25
CA TYR A 6 5.48 14.97 -0.95
C TYR A 6 5.77 14.33 -2.32
N GLU A 7 6.70 14.91 -3.07
CA GLU A 7 7.07 14.39 -4.38
C GLU A 7 7.68 12.99 -4.29
N ILE A 8 8.52 12.73 -3.27
CA ILE A 8 9.08 11.41 -3.05
C ILE A 8 7.98 10.40 -2.76
N GLY A 9 7.02 10.74 -1.93
CA GLY A 9 5.87 9.88 -1.64
C GLY A 9 5.05 9.58 -2.88
N GLN A 10 4.77 10.60 -3.70
CA GLN A 10 4.01 10.41 -4.93
C GLN A 10 4.73 9.50 -5.91
N ARG A 11 6.03 9.65 -6.07
CA ARG A 11 6.81 8.76 -6.94
C ARG A 11 6.77 7.32 -6.44
N GLY A 12 6.82 7.13 -5.12
CA GLY A 12 6.71 5.80 -4.52
C GLY A 12 5.39 5.14 -4.84
N GLU A 13 4.29 5.88 -4.70
CA GLU A 13 2.96 5.37 -5.03
C GLU A 13 2.84 5.07 -6.52
N ASP A 14 3.39 5.93 -7.39
CA ASP A 14 3.37 5.70 -8.83
C ASP A 14 4.13 4.42 -9.19
N LEU A 15 5.30 4.22 -8.60
CA LEU A 15 6.10 3.02 -8.82
C LEU A 15 5.37 1.78 -8.32
N ALA A 16 4.74 1.87 -7.15
CA ALA A 16 3.99 0.75 -6.60
C ALA A 16 2.80 0.40 -7.49
N ALA A 17 2.06 1.41 -7.96
CA ALA A 17 0.92 1.18 -8.84
C ALA A 17 1.36 0.52 -10.15
N GLU A 18 2.43 0.99 -10.75
CA GLU A 18 2.98 0.40 -11.97
C GLU A 18 3.45 -1.03 -11.74
N TYR A 19 4.15 -1.26 -10.64
CA TYR A 19 4.62 -2.61 -10.29
C TYR A 19 3.44 -3.57 -10.13
N LEU A 20 2.41 -3.17 -9.41
CA LEU A 20 1.23 -3.99 -9.21
C LEU A 20 0.49 -4.26 -10.52
N ALA A 21 0.33 -3.23 -11.35
CA ALA A 21 -0.32 -3.39 -12.66
C ALA A 21 0.43 -4.40 -13.53
N ASN A 22 1.76 -4.36 -13.50
CA ASN A 22 2.59 -5.30 -14.25
C ASN A 22 2.52 -6.72 -13.70
N HIS A 23 2.02 -6.88 -12.47
CA HIS A 23 1.82 -8.18 -11.83
C HIS A 23 0.36 -8.63 -11.82
N GLY A 24 -0.46 -8.04 -12.67
CA GLY A 24 -1.82 -8.47 -12.87
C GLY A 24 -2.87 -7.83 -11.96
N TYR A 25 -2.47 -6.88 -11.13
CA TYR A 25 -3.43 -6.15 -10.30
C TYR A 25 -4.12 -5.07 -11.12
N HIS A 26 -5.38 -4.85 -10.83
CA HIS A 26 -6.13 -3.72 -11.40
C HIS A 26 -6.26 -2.64 -10.33
N ILE A 27 -5.68 -1.47 -10.58
CA ILE A 27 -5.74 -0.36 -9.62
C ILE A 27 -7.13 0.27 -9.71
N LEU A 28 -7.83 0.31 -8.58
CA LEU A 28 -9.20 0.83 -8.50
C LEU A 28 -9.24 2.24 -7.92
N SER A 29 -8.35 2.54 -6.97
CA SER A 29 -8.35 3.82 -6.29
C SER A 29 -6.98 4.10 -5.71
N ARG A 30 -6.66 5.38 -5.55
CA ARG A 30 -5.41 5.84 -4.94
C ARG A 30 -5.73 6.85 -3.86
N ASN A 31 -4.97 6.80 -2.78
CA ASN A 31 -5.09 7.79 -1.69
C ASN A 31 -6.51 7.90 -1.13
N PHE A 32 -7.12 6.75 -0.85
CA PHE A 32 -8.43 6.74 -0.22
C PHE A 32 -8.29 7.20 1.23
N ARG A 33 -9.10 8.18 1.62
CA ARG A 33 -9.06 8.75 2.95
C ARG A 33 -10.41 8.65 3.64
N SER A 34 -10.36 8.35 4.93
CA SER A 34 -11.51 8.37 5.82
C SER A 34 -11.11 9.08 7.11
N GLN A 35 -12.06 9.25 8.01
CA GLN A 35 -11.77 9.88 9.31
C GLN A 35 -10.78 9.07 10.14
N GLN A 36 -10.76 7.75 9.97
CA GLN A 36 -9.95 6.87 10.81
C GLN A 36 -8.63 6.47 10.17
N GLY A 37 -8.41 6.76 8.91
CA GLY A 37 -7.16 6.40 8.27
C GLY A 37 -7.21 6.57 6.76
N GLU A 38 -6.11 6.18 6.12
CA GLU A 38 -5.99 6.26 4.67
C GLU A 38 -5.37 4.99 4.13
N ILE A 39 -5.60 4.74 2.84
CA ILE A 39 -5.06 3.59 2.12
C ILE A 39 -4.38 4.13 0.87
N ASP A 40 -3.11 3.76 0.70
CA ASP A 40 -2.32 4.28 -0.43
C ASP A 40 -2.87 3.84 -1.78
N LEU A 41 -3.15 2.55 -1.92
CA LEU A 41 -3.70 2.00 -3.16
C LEU A 41 -4.77 0.96 -2.83
N ILE A 42 -5.82 0.93 -3.65
CA ILE A 42 -6.83 -0.11 -3.59
C ILE A 42 -6.87 -0.76 -4.97
N ALA A 43 -6.79 -2.07 -5.00
CA ALA A 43 -6.71 -2.81 -6.24
C ALA A 43 -7.55 -4.08 -6.18
N SER A 44 -7.73 -4.72 -7.31
CA SER A 44 -8.25 -6.07 -7.37
C SER A 44 -7.17 -7.00 -7.91
N ASP A 45 -7.12 -8.20 -7.36
CA ASP A 45 -6.25 -9.27 -7.79
C ASP A 45 -7.09 -10.54 -7.83
N ARG A 46 -7.53 -10.92 -9.03
CA ARG A 46 -8.46 -12.03 -9.22
C ARG A 46 -9.74 -11.80 -8.41
N ASP A 47 -10.01 -12.67 -7.43
CA ASP A 47 -11.22 -12.58 -6.62
C ASP A 47 -11.04 -11.73 -5.36
N PHE A 48 -9.85 -11.18 -5.16
CA PHE A 48 -9.55 -10.41 -3.96
C PHE A 48 -9.68 -8.90 -4.20
N MET A 49 -10.25 -8.24 -3.21
CA MET A 49 -10.10 -6.80 -3.05
C MET A 49 -8.84 -6.59 -2.20
N VAL A 50 -7.89 -5.82 -2.70
CA VAL A 50 -6.58 -5.69 -2.06
C VAL A 50 -6.36 -4.24 -1.62
N PHE A 51 -6.07 -4.07 -0.35
CA PHE A 51 -5.74 -2.78 0.23
C PHE A 51 -4.24 -2.75 0.45
N VAL A 52 -3.57 -1.78 -0.15
CA VAL A 52 -2.11 -1.78 -0.25
C VAL A 52 -1.52 -0.59 0.49
N GLU A 53 -0.57 -0.88 1.37
CA GLU A 53 0.28 0.12 2.00
C GLU A 53 1.60 0.18 1.26
N VAL A 54 2.04 1.39 0.92
CA VAL A 54 3.32 1.61 0.23
C VAL A 54 4.31 2.15 1.26
N LYS A 55 5.44 1.45 1.41
CA LYS A 55 6.50 1.85 2.33
C LYS A 55 7.73 2.25 1.54
N ASN A 56 8.21 3.45 1.77
CA ASN A 56 9.43 3.96 1.15
C ASN A 56 10.56 3.99 2.17
N TYR A 57 11.69 3.39 1.82
CA TYR A 57 12.88 3.41 2.63
C TYR A 57 13.97 4.18 1.91
N SER A 58 14.66 5.06 2.62
CA SER A 58 15.81 5.75 2.04
C SER A 58 17.01 4.80 1.96
N PHE A 59 17.99 5.18 1.16
CA PHE A 59 19.24 4.42 1.07
C PHE A 59 20.01 4.40 2.40
N ARG A 60 19.66 5.26 3.35
CA ARG A 60 20.28 5.28 4.68
C ARG A 60 19.63 4.32 5.66
N SER A 61 18.50 3.75 5.29
CA SER A 61 17.84 2.76 6.13
C SER A 61 18.64 1.47 6.12
N PHE A 62 18.74 0.84 7.27
CA PHE A 62 19.44 -0.42 7.39
C PHE A 62 18.48 -1.58 7.28
N GLY A 63 18.92 -2.64 6.64
CA GLY A 63 18.15 -3.84 6.50
C GLY A 63 17.41 -3.93 5.17
N LEU A 64 16.67 -5.00 5.02
CA LEU A 64 15.89 -5.27 3.82
C LEU A 64 14.50 -4.65 3.92
N PRO A 65 13.84 -4.40 2.79
CA PRO A 65 12.44 -4.01 2.80
C PRO A 65 11.62 -4.99 3.64
N SER A 66 10.63 -4.48 4.32
CA SER A 66 9.86 -5.24 5.29
C SER A 66 8.38 -4.96 5.15
N ALA A 67 7.55 -5.95 5.45
CA ALA A 67 6.11 -5.82 5.51
C ALA A 67 5.63 -5.38 6.90
N ALA A 68 6.53 -5.15 7.85
CA ALA A 68 6.14 -4.83 9.22
C ALA A 68 5.41 -3.49 9.29
N ILE A 69 4.22 -3.50 9.86
CA ILE A 69 3.39 -2.32 10.05
C ILE A 69 2.94 -2.28 11.51
N ARG A 70 3.05 -1.12 12.14
CA ARG A 70 2.64 -0.95 13.53
C ARG A 70 1.15 -1.27 13.68
N ARG A 71 0.78 -1.77 14.85
CA ARG A 71 -0.59 -2.17 15.15
C ARG A 71 -1.59 -1.03 14.90
N GLU A 72 -1.29 0.17 15.36
CA GLU A 72 -2.17 1.33 15.19
C GLU A 72 -2.39 1.64 13.72
N LYS A 73 -1.33 1.54 12.93
CA LYS A 73 -1.43 1.76 11.47
C LYS A 73 -2.26 0.67 10.81
N ARG A 74 -2.07 -0.60 11.20
CA ARG A 74 -2.89 -1.69 10.67
C ARG A 74 -4.37 -1.46 10.97
N GLN A 75 -4.69 -1.06 12.19
CA GLN A 75 -6.07 -0.79 12.58
C GLN A 75 -6.66 0.36 11.78
N SER A 76 -5.89 1.43 11.56
CA SER A 76 -6.33 2.56 10.74
C SER A 76 -6.64 2.13 9.31
N ILE A 77 -5.80 1.29 8.74
CA ILE A 77 -6.00 0.76 7.38
C ILE A 77 -7.24 -0.11 7.34
N ILE A 78 -7.45 -0.97 8.34
CA ILE A 78 -8.61 -1.85 8.41
C ILE A 78 -9.90 -1.02 8.49
N HIS A 79 -9.92 0.03 9.33
CA HIS A 79 -11.08 0.91 9.41
C HIS A 79 -11.36 1.62 8.09
N ALA A 80 -10.31 2.13 7.45
CA ALA A 80 -10.47 2.78 6.15
C ALA A 80 -10.97 1.80 5.09
N ALA A 81 -10.48 0.55 5.12
CA ALA A 81 -10.93 -0.49 4.20
C ALA A 81 -12.43 -0.79 4.39
N ARG A 82 -12.88 -0.92 5.63
CA ARG A 82 -14.29 -1.14 5.92
C ARG A 82 -15.15 0.01 5.40
N THR A 83 -14.68 1.24 5.57
CA THR A 83 -15.36 2.43 5.07
C THR A 83 -15.45 2.40 3.55
N TYR A 84 -14.37 2.03 2.88
CA TYR A 84 -14.37 1.92 1.43
C TYR A 84 -15.39 0.89 0.94
N LEU A 85 -15.38 -0.30 1.54
CA LEU A 85 -16.31 -1.36 1.19
C LEU A 85 -17.76 -0.92 1.39
N TYR A 86 -18.03 -0.27 2.51
CA TYR A 86 -19.37 0.22 2.83
C TYR A 86 -19.84 1.29 1.82
N ARG A 87 -19.01 2.29 1.57
CA ARG A 87 -19.36 3.38 0.65
C ARG A 87 -19.60 2.90 -0.76
N ASN A 88 -18.88 1.88 -1.19
CA ASN A 88 -18.97 1.35 -2.54
C ASN A 88 -19.91 0.14 -2.64
N ARG A 89 -20.60 -0.18 -1.56
CA ARG A 89 -21.59 -1.26 -1.50
C ARG A 89 -21.01 -2.61 -1.93
N ILE A 90 -19.76 -2.86 -1.55
CA ILE A 90 -19.06 -4.10 -1.89
C ILE A 90 -19.33 -5.11 -0.78
N LYS A 91 -19.93 -6.25 -1.14
CA LYS A 91 -20.28 -7.31 -0.20
C LYS A 91 -19.78 -8.64 -0.71
N ASN A 92 -19.52 -9.56 0.22
CA ASN A 92 -19.15 -10.94 -0.10
C ASN A 92 -17.89 -11.03 -0.96
N LYS A 93 -16.96 -10.14 -0.71
CA LYS A 93 -15.69 -10.09 -1.42
C LYS A 93 -14.56 -10.46 -0.47
N ASN A 94 -13.68 -11.34 -0.91
CA ASN A 94 -12.48 -11.64 -0.16
C ASN A 94 -11.55 -10.43 -0.16
N CYS A 95 -11.05 -10.08 1.00
CA CYS A 95 -10.16 -8.92 1.16
C CYS A 95 -8.79 -9.38 1.60
N ARG A 96 -7.79 -8.66 1.14
CA ARG A 96 -6.40 -8.93 1.46
C ARG A 96 -5.67 -7.62 1.68
N PHE A 97 -4.71 -7.63 2.60
CA PHE A 97 -3.88 -6.46 2.89
C PHE A 97 -2.46 -6.77 2.46
N ASP A 98 -1.99 -6.01 1.48
CA ASP A 98 -0.66 -6.20 0.92
C ASP A 98 0.21 -4.98 1.25
N VAL A 99 1.51 -5.19 1.25
CA VAL A 99 2.49 -4.13 1.42
C VAL A 99 3.43 -4.15 0.22
N VAL A 100 3.64 -2.97 -0.38
CA VAL A 100 4.70 -2.77 -1.37
C VAL A 100 5.79 -1.96 -0.70
N ALA A 101 6.96 -2.55 -0.55
CA ALA A 101 8.11 -1.88 0.04
C ALA A 101 9.09 -1.48 -1.06
N ILE A 102 9.49 -0.23 -1.04
CA ILE A 102 10.43 0.34 -2.01
C ILE A 102 11.67 0.79 -1.25
N TYR A 103 12.80 0.27 -1.65
CA TYR A 103 14.09 0.58 -1.04
C TYR A 103 15.02 1.15 -2.10
N ARG A 104 15.66 2.28 -1.82
CA ARG A 104 16.60 2.89 -2.75
C ARG A 104 18.04 2.54 -2.34
N ARG A 105 18.78 1.98 -3.29
CA ARG A 105 20.19 1.65 -3.10
C ARG A 105 21.07 2.89 -3.26
N LEU A 106 22.33 2.74 -2.86
CA LEU A 106 23.31 3.84 -2.96
C LEU A 106 23.57 4.25 -4.40
N ASP A 107 23.45 3.34 -5.34
CA ASP A 107 23.65 3.63 -6.78
C ASP A 107 22.44 4.30 -7.42
N GLY A 108 21.38 4.57 -6.64
CA GLY A 108 20.15 5.18 -7.13
C GLY A 108 19.12 4.19 -7.65
N SER A 109 19.49 2.93 -7.80
CA SER A 109 18.52 1.91 -8.21
C SER A 109 17.56 1.61 -7.07
N ARG A 110 16.42 0.98 -7.41
CA ARG A 110 15.39 0.67 -6.43
C ARG A 110 15.10 -0.82 -6.40
N VAL A 111 14.83 -1.30 -5.20
CA VAL A 111 14.31 -2.64 -4.97
C VAL A 111 12.85 -2.48 -4.60
N ILE A 112 11.98 -3.21 -5.28
CA ILE A 112 10.55 -3.22 -4.98
C ILE A 112 10.18 -4.64 -4.59
N GLU A 113 9.55 -4.79 -3.43
CA GLU A 113 9.06 -6.08 -2.98
C GLU A 113 7.59 -5.99 -2.63
N LEU A 114 6.85 -7.00 -3.06
CA LEU A 114 5.44 -7.15 -2.76
C LEU A 114 5.29 -8.22 -1.68
N PHE A 115 4.66 -7.85 -0.59
CA PHE A 115 4.30 -8.78 0.48
C PHE A 115 2.79 -8.94 0.47
N GLN A 116 2.34 -10.07 -0.06
CA GLN A 116 0.91 -10.37 -0.09
C GLN A 116 0.47 -10.87 1.27
N ASN A 117 -0.76 -10.48 1.63
CA ASN A 117 -1.38 -10.94 2.86
C ASN A 117 -0.53 -10.60 4.09
N ALA A 118 -0.04 -9.36 4.12
CA ALA A 118 0.93 -8.91 5.12
C ALA A 118 0.33 -8.84 6.53
N PHE A 119 -1.00 -8.64 6.63
CA PHE A 119 -1.71 -8.71 7.91
C PHE A 119 -3.18 -9.03 7.65
N PHE A 120 -3.89 -9.36 8.71
CA PHE A 120 -5.27 -9.86 8.63
C PHE A 120 -6.25 -8.93 9.32
N LEU A 121 -7.50 -9.07 8.93
CA LEU A 121 -8.63 -8.46 9.64
C LEU A 121 -8.82 -9.18 10.98
N THR A 122 -8.35 -8.60 12.06
CA THR A 122 -8.57 -9.13 13.42
C THR A 122 -8.93 -8.04 14.38
#